data_282b25f4a6ffba7e7e4317167faa3483
#
_entry.id   282b25f4a6ffba7e7e4317167faa3483
#
_cell.length_a   1.000
_cell.length_b   1.000
_cell.length_c   1.000
_cell.angle_alpha   90.00
_cell.angle_beta   90.00
_cell.angle_gamma   90.00
#
_symmetry.space_group_name_H-M   'P 1'
#
loop_
_entity.id
_entity.type
_entity.pdbx_description
1 polymer ?
#
loop_
_entity_poly.entity_id
_entity_poly.type
_entity_poly.pdbx_seq_one_letter_code
_entity_poly.pdbx_strand_id
1 'polypeptide(L)'
;RRQRQMCIRDSFLGVQSVYPNVAMEVMYTNSWFDIDKEGAAAEALIANGSVIIGQHADSTGAPAATQKQKDAGKICYSVGYNIDMLETAPTAALTSATNVWEVYYEYLFKSMMDGENPATNWSEGYNEGAVAITDLGPEVAEGTAEKVAEVEAALKDGSLHVFDTSKFTVNGETVTTAPIDLTFYDYSTGTPVAVYQGDTEEAITDGYFSESTLRSAPYFSLRIDGITEDADPVA
;
A
#
# COMPACT_ATOMS: atom_id res chain seq x y z
N ARG A 1 -7.88 9.00 -0.79
CA ARG A 1 -8.33 8.09 -1.86
C ARG A 1 -7.23 7.77 -2.88
N ARG A 2 -6.43 8.72 -3.38
CA ARG A 2 -5.36 8.46 -4.38
C ARG A 2 -4.19 7.65 -3.81
N GLN A 3 -3.77 7.92 -2.59
CA GLN A 3 -2.67 7.20 -1.91
C GLN A 3 -2.99 5.70 -1.72
N ARG A 4 -4.23 5.37 -1.39
CA ARG A 4 -4.68 3.98 -1.21
C ARG A 4 -4.70 3.19 -2.51
N GLN A 5 -4.83 3.84 -3.65
CA GLN A 5 -4.89 3.15 -4.94
C GLN A 5 -3.55 2.52 -5.35
N MET A 6 -2.43 3.16 -5.03
CA MET A 6 -1.11 2.57 -5.27
C MET A 6 -0.90 1.34 -4.38
N CYS A 7 -1.17 1.45 -3.07
CA CYS A 7 -1.02 0.33 -2.13
C CYS A 7 -1.93 -0.87 -2.42
N ILE A 8 -3.08 -0.68 -3.04
CA ILE A 8 -3.93 -1.78 -3.52
C ILE A 8 -3.24 -2.52 -4.67
N ARG A 9 -2.64 -1.79 -5.61
CA ARG A 9 -2.03 -2.38 -6.81
C ARG A 9 -0.70 -3.05 -6.50
N ASP A 10 0.14 -2.45 -5.67
CA ASP A 10 1.41 -3.07 -5.26
C ASP A 10 1.18 -4.36 -4.48
N SER A 11 0.20 -4.36 -3.55
CA SER A 11 -0.20 -5.58 -2.83
C SER A 11 -0.72 -6.65 -3.78
N PHE A 12 -1.55 -6.28 -4.77
CA PHE A 12 -2.02 -7.22 -5.78
C PHE A 12 -0.86 -7.81 -6.58
N LEU A 13 0.04 -6.98 -7.10
CA LEU A 13 1.19 -7.43 -7.88
C LEU A 13 2.16 -8.28 -7.04
N GLY A 14 2.33 -7.94 -5.77
CA GLY A 14 3.10 -8.73 -4.83
C GLY A 14 2.53 -10.15 -4.66
N VAL A 15 1.24 -10.28 -4.41
CA VAL A 15 0.59 -11.61 -4.31
C VAL A 15 0.62 -12.33 -5.66
N GLN A 16 0.35 -11.63 -6.77
CA GLN A 16 0.38 -12.21 -8.11
C GLN A 16 1.76 -12.79 -8.46
N SER A 17 2.84 -12.21 -7.95
CA SER A 17 4.20 -12.70 -8.19
C SER A 17 4.45 -14.11 -7.65
N VAL A 18 3.71 -14.54 -6.62
CA VAL A 18 3.79 -15.88 -6.02
C VAL A 18 2.56 -16.72 -6.33
N TYR A 19 1.42 -16.12 -6.62
CA TYR A 19 0.18 -16.80 -6.98
C TYR A 19 -0.48 -16.14 -8.20
N PRO A 20 -0.09 -16.51 -9.44
CA PRO A 20 -0.51 -15.81 -10.67
C PRO A 20 -2.02 -15.72 -10.91
N ASN A 21 -2.81 -16.63 -10.34
CA ASN A 21 -4.27 -16.64 -10.48
C ASN A 21 -5.00 -15.92 -9.34
N VAL A 22 -4.32 -15.03 -8.62
CA VAL A 22 -4.96 -14.24 -7.57
C VAL A 22 -6.06 -13.34 -8.13
N ALA A 23 -7.17 -13.24 -7.41
CA ALA A 23 -8.18 -12.20 -7.58
C ALA A 23 -8.21 -11.35 -6.30
N MET A 24 -8.39 -10.04 -6.48
CA MET A 24 -8.50 -9.10 -5.37
C MET A 24 -9.84 -8.40 -5.42
N GLU A 25 -10.54 -8.34 -4.28
CA GLU A 25 -11.72 -7.53 -4.06
C GLU A 25 -11.37 -6.39 -3.11
N VAL A 26 -11.85 -5.18 -3.39
CA VAL A 26 -11.58 -3.98 -2.61
C VAL A 26 -12.87 -3.35 -2.15
N MET A 27 -12.99 -3.12 -0.84
CA MET A 27 -14.08 -2.38 -0.22
C MET A 27 -13.54 -1.06 0.39
N TYR A 28 -14.25 0.04 0.17
CA TYR A 28 -13.88 1.35 0.68
C TYR A 28 -14.73 1.75 1.89
N THR A 29 -14.10 2.07 3.02
CA THR A 29 -14.77 2.62 4.22
C THR A 29 -15.00 4.13 4.12
N ASN A 30 -14.32 4.81 3.18
CA ASN A 30 -14.30 6.27 3.04
C ASN A 30 -13.88 7.02 4.32
N SER A 31 -13.19 6.35 5.22
CA SER A 31 -12.62 6.91 6.44
C SER A 31 -11.13 6.50 6.55
N TRP A 32 -10.34 7.31 7.23
CA TRP A 32 -8.99 6.96 7.61
C TRP A 32 -8.97 6.02 8.81
N PHE A 33 -9.91 6.22 9.73
CA PHE A 33 -10.02 5.47 10.97
C PHE A 33 -11.49 5.27 11.31
N ASP A 34 -11.96 4.02 11.25
CA ASP A 34 -13.32 3.64 11.63
C ASP A 34 -13.35 2.14 11.94
N ILE A 35 -13.22 1.81 13.22
CA ILE A 35 -13.09 0.43 13.71
C ILE A 35 -14.27 -0.44 13.22
N ASP A 36 -15.48 0.11 13.29
CA ASP A 36 -16.71 -0.64 12.97
C ASP A 36 -16.81 -0.89 11.47
N LYS A 37 -16.54 0.12 10.64
CA LYS A 37 -16.60 -0.02 9.18
C LYS A 37 -15.47 -0.89 8.64
N GLU A 38 -14.27 -0.77 9.20
CA GLU A 38 -13.14 -1.61 8.81
C GLU A 38 -13.40 -3.08 9.17
N GLY A 39 -13.93 -3.32 10.38
CA GLY A 39 -14.35 -4.65 10.81
C GLY A 39 -15.45 -5.24 9.93
N ALA A 40 -16.49 -4.46 9.62
CA ALA A 40 -17.59 -4.89 8.76
C ALA A 40 -17.11 -5.20 7.32
N ALA A 41 -16.21 -4.38 6.77
CA ALA A 41 -15.60 -4.65 5.46
C ALA A 41 -14.80 -5.95 5.45
N ALA A 42 -13.98 -6.20 6.47
CA ALA A 42 -13.23 -7.44 6.60
C ALA A 42 -14.15 -8.67 6.71
N GLU A 43 -15.21 -8.60 7.54
CA GLU A 43 -16.19 -9.69 7.65
C GLU A 43 -16.92 -9.95 6.32
N ALA A 44 -17.26 -8.91 5.56
CA ALA A 44 -17.89 -9.03 4.25
C ALA A 44 -16.95 -9.69 3.21
N LEU A 45 -15.70 -9.24 3.12
CA LEU A 45 -14.68 -9.83 2.24
C LEU A 45 -14.45 -11.31 2.57
N ILE A 46 -14.35 -11.65 3.85
CA ILE A 46 -14.22 -13.06 4.29
C ILE A 46 -15.47 -13.87 3.94
N ALA A 47 -16.66 -13.28 4.04
CA ALA A 47 -17.91 -13.95 3.63
C ALA A 47 -17.97 -14.19 2.11
N ASN A 48 -17.38 -13.31 1.31
CA ASN A 48 -17.22 -13.45 -0.13
C ASN A 48 -16.14 -14.46 -0.54
N GLY A 49 -15.35 -14.98 0.43
CA GLY A 49 -14.34 -16.01 0.20
C GLY A 49 -12.91 -15.52 0.20
N SER A 50 -12.65 -14.25 0.57
CA SER A 50 -11.30 -13.75 0.73
C SER A 50 -10.59 -14.45 1.89
N VAL A 51 -9.35 -14.91 1.66
CA VAL A 51 -8.53 -15.60 2.64
C VAL A 51 -7.52 -14.68 3.30
N ILE A 52 -7.01 -13.68 2.56
CA ILE A 52 -6.07 -12.69 3.10
C ILE A 52 -6.74 -11.32 3.04
N ILE A 53 -6.81 -10.65 4.17
CA ILE A 53 -7.38 -9.33 4.33
C ILE A 53 -6.23 -8.33 4.49
N GLY A 54 -5.97 -7.55 3.46
CA GLY A 54 -5.06 -6.41 3.53
C GLY A 54 -5.81 -5.13 3.94
N GLN A 55 -5.18 -4.28 4.73
CA GLN A 55 -5.74 -2.97 5.06
C GLN A 55 -4.78 -1.83 4.73
N HIS A 56 -5.34 -0.65 4.52
CA HIS A 56 -4.62 0.61 4.44
C HIS A 56 -5.39 1.73 5.19
N ALA A 57 -6.30 1.35 6.05
CA ALA A 57 -6.94 2.21 7.04
C ALA A 57 -6.18 2.09 8.37
N ASP A 58 -6.35 3.04 9.28
CA ASP A 58 -5.45 3.23 10.42
C ASP A 58 -5.95 2.56 11.71
N SER A 59 -7.14 1.91 11.70
CA SER A 59 -7.67 1.26 12.90
C SER A 59 -7.29 -0.23 12.98
N THR A 60 -7.54 -0.82 14.13
CA THR A 60 -7.39 -2.26 14.37
C THR A 60 -8.63 -3.07 13.98
N GLY A 61 -9.65 -2.46 13.39
CA GLY A 61 -10.95 -3.09 13.11
C GLY A 61 -10.85 -4.30 12.19
N ALA A 62 -10.13 -4.18 11.08
CA ALA A 62 -10.01 -5.27 10.11
C ALA A 62 -9.19 -6.46 10.68
N PRO A 63 -8.01 -6.30 11.31
CA PRO A 63 -7.29 -7.40 11.95
C PRO A 63 -8.09 -8.08 13.07
N ALA A 64 -8.77 -7.29 13.94
CA ALA A 64 -9.59 -7.85 15.01
C ALA A 64 -10.77 -8.68 14.48
N ALA A 65 -11.45 -8.19 13.44
CA ALA A 65 -12.53 -8.93 12.80
C ALA A 65 -12.00 -10.21 12.12
N THR A 66 -10.83 -10.17 11.49
CA THR A 66 -10.19 -11.33 10.89
C THR A 66 -9.84 -12.38 11.94
N GLN A 67 -9.26 -11.96 13.09
CA GLN A 67 -8.98 -12.86 14.22
C GLN A 67 -10.27 -13.54 14.72
N LYS A 68 -11.33 -12.76 14.93
CA LYS A 68 -12.62 -13.29 15.37
C LYS A 68 -13.18 -14.33 14.39
N GLN A 69 -13.08 -14.11 13.08
CA GLN A 69 -13.53 -15.07 12.07
C GLN A 69 -12.65 -16.33 12.05
N LYS A 70 -11.35 -16.17 12.26
CA LYS A 70 -10.41 -17.28 12.39
C LYS A 70 -10.70 -18.14 13.62
N ASP A 71 -10.95 -17.51 14.76
CA ASP A 71 -11.35 -18.19 16.01
C ASP A 71 -12.69 -18.94 15.86
N ALA A 72 -13.55 -18.47 14.97
CA ALA A 72 -14.78 -19.16 14.59
C ALA A 72 -14.56 -20.30 13.57
N GLY A 73 -13.31 -20.65 13.25
CA GLY A 73 -12.91 -21.77 12.41
C GLY A 73 -12.79 -21.47 10.93
N LYS A 74 -12.81 -20.20 10.51
CA LYS A 74 -12.53 -19.84 9.11
C LYS A 74 -11.03 -19.78 8.85
N ILE A 75 -10.64 -20.11 7.64
CA ILE A 75 -9.25 -19.93 7.16
C ILE A 75 -9.15 -18.52 6.63
N CYS A 76 -8.61 -17.61 7.45
CA CYS A 76 -8.37 -16.22 7.07
C CYS A 76 -7.21 -15.62 7.86
N TYR A 77 -6.53 -14.67 7.23
CA TYR A 77 -5.34 -14.00 7.74
C TYR A 77 -5.40 -12.52 7.43
N SER A 78 -4.62 -11.69 8.12
CA SER A 78 -4.52 -10.26 7.87
C SER A 78 -3.09 -9.80 7.59
N VAL A 79 -2.97 -8.82 6.71
CA VAL A 79 -1.78 -8.00 6.54
C VAL A 79 -2.16 -6.58 6.98
N GLY A 80 -1.55 -6.12 8.06
CA GLY A 80 -1.87 -4.85 8.68
C GLY A 80 -1.15 -3.67 8.04
N TYR A 81 -1.37 -2.50 8.62
CA TYR A 81 -0.76 -1.25 8.20
C TYR A 81 -0.32 -0.42 9.39
N ASN A 82 0.83 0.22 9.27
CA ASN A 82 1.40 1.25 10.13
C ASN A 82 1.94 0.76 11.47
N ILE A 83 1.28 -0.16 12.14
CA ILE A 83 1.72 -0.74 13.43
C ILE A 83 1.69 -2.27 13.38
N ASP A 84 2.39 -2.91 14.31
CA ASP A 84 2.29 -4.34 14.53
C ASP A 84 0.87 -4.71 15.00
N MET A 85 0.25 -5.67 14.34
CA MET A 85 -1.09 -6.16 14.63
C MET A 85 -1.10 -7.50 15.38
N LEU A 86 0.05 -8.04 15.77
CA LEU A 86 0.13 -9.33 16.48
C LEU A 86 -0.53 -9.28 17.85
N GLU A 87 -0.52 -8.13 18.54
CA GLU A 87 -1.24 -7.97 19.81
C GLU A 87 -2.76 -8.02 19.60
N THR A 88 -3.26 -7.47 18.49
CA THR A 88 -4.68 -7.44 18.15
C THR A 88 -5.17 -8.75 17.53
N ALA A 89 -4.35 -9.37 16.71
CA ALA A 89 -4.69 -10.55 15.91
C ALA A 89 -3.56 -11.61 15.98
N PRO A 90 -3.36 -12.25 17.17
CA PRO A 90 -2.17 -13.03 17.47
C PRO A 90 -1.95 -14.26 16.58
N THR A 91 -2.97 -14.77 15.95
CA THR A 91 -2.86 -15.89 15.00
C THR A 91 -3.32 -15.56 13.58
N ALA A 92 -4.02 -14.45 13.39
CA ALA A 92 -4.47 -14.03 12.06
C ALA A 92 -3.49 -13.07 11.40
N ALA A 93 -2.80 -12.20 12.15
CA ALA A 93 -1.83 -11.27 11.56
C ALA A 93 -0.62 -12.02 11.03
N LEU A 94 -0.26 -11.74 9.77
CA LEU A 94 0.94 -12.27 9.13
C LEU A 94 2.12 -11.30 9.26
N THR A 95 1.88 -10.02 9.08
CA THR A 95 2.80 -8.88 9.25
C THR A 95 2.03 -7.59 9.00
N SER A 96 2.69 -6.44 9.10
CA SER A 96 2.15 -5.14 8.71
C SER A 96 3.20 -4.33 7.96
N ALA A 97 2.80 -3.63 6.90
CA ALA A 97 3.64 -2.60 6.30
C ALA A 97 3.70 -1.38 7.23
N THR A 98 4.88 -0.84 7.47
CA THR A 98 5.07 0.27 8.41
C THR A 98 6.04 1.34 7.89
N ASN A 99 5.84 2.56 8.39
CA ASN A 99 6.78 3.66 8.21
C ASN A 99 7.67 3.74 9.47
N VAL A 100 8.97 3.83 9.26
CA VAL A 100 9.95 4.03 10.33
C VAL A 100 10.19 5.52 10.51
N TRP A 101 9.32 6.16 11.29
CA TRP A 101 9.31 7.62 11.49
C TRP A 101 10.58 8.15 12.14
N GLU A 102 11.31 7.31 12.87
CA GLU A 102 12.57 7.65 13.52
C GLU A 102 13.59 8.19 12.50
N VAL A 103 13.65 7.60 11.31
CA VAL A 103 14.56 8.03 10.23
C VAL A 103 14.29 9.48 9.83
N TYR A 104 13.02 9.84 9.65
CA TYR A 104 12.64 11.21 9.33
C TYR A 104 12.90 12.18 10.48
N TYR A 105 12.55 11.81 11.70
CA TYR A 105 12.74 12.70 12.85
C TYR A 105 14.22 12.90 13.18
N GLU A 106 15.06 11.88 13.01
CA GLU A 106 16.50 12.02 13.15
C GLU A 106 17.06 13.04 12.13
N TYR A 107 16.68 12.90 10.87
CA TYR A 107 17.02 13.86 9.82
C TYR A 107 16.55 15.28 10.17
N LEU A 108 15.29 15.43 10.57
CA LEU A 108 14.69 16.72 10.91
C LEU A 108 15.42 17.41 12.06
N PHE A 109 15.62 16.69 13.17
CA PHE A 109 16.28 17.27 14.34
C PHE A 109 17.74 17.59 14.07
N LYS A 110 18.45 16.77 13.30
CA LYS A 110 19.82 17.03 12.91
C LYS A 110 19.92 18.32 12.07
N SER A 111 19.09 18.46 11.05
CA SER A 111 19.04 19.69 10.24
C SER A 111 18.80 20.93 11.11
N MET A 112 17.87 20.85 12.06
CA MET A 112 17.58 21.96 12.97
C MET A 112 18.76 22.29 13.90
N MET A 113 19.47 21.27 14.40
CA MET A 113 20.66 21.47 15.26
C MET A 113 21.82 22.10 14.48
N ASP A 114 21.96 21.74 13.21
CA ASP A 114 22.99 22.29 12.31
C ASP A 114 22.62 23.69 11.78
N GLY A 115 21.43 24.19 12.12
CA GLY A 115 20.92 25.49 11.65
C GLY A 115 20.49 25.51 10.19
N GLU A 116 20.24 24.33 9.63
CA GLU A 116 19.77 24.15 8.27
C GLU A 116 18.22 24.06 8.22
N ASN A 117 17.64 24.47 7.10
CA ASN A 117 16.22 24.22 6.86
C ASN A 117 16.04 22.82 6.33
N PRO A 118 15.15 22.01 6.93
CA PRO A 118 14.80 20.69 6.37
C PRO A 118 14.28 20.81 4.93
N ALA A 119 14.51 19.80 4.13
CA ALA A 119 13.99 19.73 2.77
C ALA A 119 12.46 19.84 2.77
N THR A 120 11.90 20.63 1.87
CA THR A 120 10.44 20.78 1.70
C THR A 120 9.80 19.54 1.08
N ASN A 121 10.60 18.73 0.41
CA ASN A 121 10.21 17.41 -0.11
C ASN A 121 11.26 16.40 0.32
N TRP A 122 10.85 15.47 1.20
CA TRP A 122 11.67 14.39 1.70
C TRP A 122 11.01 13.06 1.32
N SER A 123 11.78 12.15 0.76
CA SER A 123 11.31 10.83 0.33
C SER A 123 12.45 9.84 0.47
N GLU A 124 12.28 8.86 1.33
CA GLU A 124 13.22 7.80 1.59
C GLU A 124 12.48 6.45 1.62
N GLY A 125 13.19 5.37 1.36
CA GLY A 125 12.60 4.05 1.20
C GLY A 125 13.29 2.96 2.03
N TYR A 126 13.36 1.77 1.46
CA TYR A 126 13.99 0.60 2.09
C TYR A 126 15.50 0.79 2.31
N ASN A 127 16.20 1.47 1.41
CA ASN A 127 17.65 1.67 1.51
C ASN A 127 18.02 2.47 2.75
N GLU A 128 17.22 3.48 3.06
CA GLU A 128 17.41 4.39 4.17
C GLU A 128 16.74 3.87 5.45
N GLY A 129 16.02 2.76 5.36
CA GLY A 129 15.28 2.17 6.48
C GLY A 129 14.02 2.95 6.85
N ALA A 130 13.51 3.83 5.98
CA ALA A 130 12.32 4.64 6.24
C ALA A 130 11.01 3.87 6.12
N VAL A 131 11.02 2.71 5.48
CA VAL A 131 9.90 1.76 5.42
C VAL A 131 10.36 0.35 5.78
N ALA A 132 9.47 -0.44 6.36
CA ALA A 132 9.73 -1.80 6.79
C ALA A 132 8.44 -2.62 6.79
N ILE A 133 8.56 -3.90 7.11
CA ILE A 133 7.45 -4.71 7.61
C ILE A 133 7.71 -5.04 9.09
N THR A 134 6.64 -5.26 9.84
CA THR A 134 6.73 -5.72 11.24
C THR A 134 7.12 -7.20 11.29
N ASP A 135 7.35 -7.72 12.49
CA ASP A 135 7.66 -9.12 12.68
C ASP A 135 6.62 -10.04 12.01
N LEU A 136 7.10 -11.17 11.51
CA LEU A 136 6.24 -12.18 10.90
C LEU A 136 5.44 -12.91 11.96
N GLY A 137 4.14 -13.05 11.72
CA GLY A 137 3.23 -13.77 12.59
C GLY A 137 3.54 -15.29 12.67
N PRO A 138 3.00 -15.97 13.68
CA PRO A 138 3.32 -17.37 13.93
C PRO A 138 2.75 -18.35 12.88
N GLU A 139 1.81 -17.90 12.07
CA GLU A 139 1.14 -18.74 11.07
C GLU A 139 1.55 -18.43 9.62
N VAL A 140 2.67 -17.73 9.42
CA VAL A 140 3.25 -17.60 8.07
C VAL A 140 3.69 -18.97 7.54
N ALA A 141 3.59 -19.16 6.23
CA ALA A 141 4.03 -20.42 5.60
C ALA A 141 5.56 -20.62 5.76
N GLU A 142 5.98 -21.86 5.78
CA GLU A 142 7.42 -22.20 5.73
C GLU A 142 8.08 -21.56 4.50
N GLY A 143 9.26 -20.99 4.69
CA GLY A 143 10.01 -20.30 3.62
C GLY A 143 9.60 -18.83 3.42
N THR A 144 8.62 -18.31 4.18
CA THR A 144 8.19 -16.91 4.04
C THR A 144 9.30 -15.93 4.39
N ALA A 145 10.04 -16.16 5.47
CA ALA A 145 11.11 -15.26 5.90
C ALA A 145 12.23 -15.15 4.85
N GLU A 146 12.62 -16.27 4.28
CA GLU A 146 13.63 -16.34 3.22
C GLU A 146 13.14 -15.60 1.95
N LYS A 147 11.88 -15.78 1.58
CA LYS A 147 11.29 -15.11 0.43
C LYS A 147 11.16 -13.60 0.64
N VAL A 148 10.79 -13.16 1.82
CA VAL A 148 10.76 -11.75 2.20
C VAL A 148 12.17 -11.14 2.09
N ALA A 149 13.18 -11.78 2.66
CA ALA A 149 14.56 -11.30 2.59
C ALA A 149 15.09 -11.22 1.13
N GLU A 150 14.73 -12.18 0.27
CA GLU A 150 15.04 -12.13 -1.16
C GLU A 150 14.43 -10.92 -1.85
N VAL A 151 13.15 -10.66 -1.59
CA VAL A 151 12.41 -9.53 -2.19
C VAL A 151 12.95 -8.20 -1.68
N GLU A 152 13.22 -8.09 -0.38
CA GLU A 152 13.84 -6.89 0.20
C GLU A 152 15.20 -6.57 -0.42
N ALA A 153 16.03 -7.59 -0.63
CA ALA A 153 17.33 -7.43 -1.28
C ALA A 153 17.16 -6.91 -2.72
N ALA A 154 16.22 -7.47 -3.47
CA ALA A 154 15.96 -7.07 -4.84
C ALA A 154 15.33 -5.66 -4.95
N LEU A 155 14.54 -5.22 -3.97
CA LEU A 155 14.05 -3.84 -3.88
C LEU A 155 15.21 -2.87 -3.57
N LYS A 156 16.10 -3.23 -2.64
CA LYS A 156 17.25 -2.42 -2.24
C LYS A 156 18.28 -2.25 -3.33
N ASP A 157 18.55 -3.28 -4.10
CA ASP A 157 19.53 -3.22 -5.22
C ASP A 157 18.92 -2.70 -6.54
N GLY A 158 17.59 -2.43 -6.56
CA GLY A 158 16.88 -1.89 -7.70
C GLY A 158 16.62 -2.89 -8.83
N SER A 159 16.85 -4.19 -8.61
CA SER A 159 16.57 -5.23 -9.62
C SER A 159 15.08 -5.60 -9.71
N LEU A 160 14.29 -5.26 -8.70
CA LEU A 160 12.85 -5.46 -8.67
C LEU A 160 12.11 -4.13 -8.74
N HIS A 161 11.32 -3.96 -9.80
CA HIS A 161 10.36 -2.88 -9.94
C HIS A 161 8.96 -3.44 -9.74
N VAL A 162 8.24 -2.92 -8.73
CA VAL A 162 6.88 -3.39 -8.40
C VAL A 162 5.93 -3.17 -9.56
N PHE A 163 5.97 -1.99 -10.18
CA PHE A 163 5.11 -1.63 -11.31
C PHE A 163 5.78 -1.82 -12.67
N ASP A 164 6.45 -2.94 -12.87
CA ASP A 164 6.93 -3.40 -14.18
C ASP A 164 5.74 -3.64 -15.10
N THR A 165 5.65 -2.89 -16.20
CA THR A 165 4.48 -2.88 -17.10
C THR A 165 4.30 -4.17 -17.89
N SER A 166 5.30 -5.06 -17.87
CA SER A 166 5.17 -6.40 -18.44
C SER A 166 4.38 -7.37 -17.55
N LYS A 167 4.15 -7.02 -16.28
CA LYS A 167 3.52 -7.89 -15.27
C LYS A 167 2.03 -7.63 -15.08
N PHE A 168 1.46 -6.60 -15.70
CA PHE A 168 0.05 -6.29 -15.58
C PHE A 168 -0.53 -5.73 -16.88
N THR A 169 -1.86 -5.76 -16.97
CA THR A 169 -2.61 -5.15 -18.06
C THR A 169 -3.68 -4.20 -17.51
N VAL A 170 -4.16 -3.31 -18.36
CA VAL A 170 -5.30 -2.43 -18.10
C VAL A 170 -6.27 -2.57 -19.25
N ASN A 171 -7.48 -3.06 -18.98
CA ASN A 171 -8.48 -3.41 -20.01
C ASN A 171 -7.96 -4.42 -21.06
N GLY A 172 -7.12 -5.36 -20.64
CA GLY A 172 -6.51 -6.38 -21.51
C GLY A 172 -5.30 -5.91 -22.31
N GLU A 173 -4.88 -4.65 -22.17
CA GLU A 173 -3.79 -4.06 -22.94
C GLU A 173 -2.56 -3.79 -22.04
N THR A 174 -1.36 -3.98 -22.58
CA THR A 174 -0.13 -3.56 -21.94
C THR A 174 -0.03 -2.03 -21.93
N VAL A 175 0.30 -1.47 -20.78
CA VAL A 175 0.46 -0.02 -20.63
C VAL A 175 1.89 0.37 -21.00
N THR A 176 2.04 1.29 -21.92
CA THR A 176 3.37 1.77 -22.38
C THR A 176 3.61 3.24 -22.09
N THR A 177 2.56 3.99 -21.76
CA THR A 177 2.61 5.42 -21.44
C THR A 177 1.65 5.77 -20.32
N ALA A 178 2.06 6.65 -19.43
CA ALA A 178 1.23 7.20 -18.35
C ALA A 178 1.61 8.67 -18.10
N PRO A 179 1.14 9.61 -18.92
CA PRO A 179 1.44 11.03 -18.72
C PRO A 179 0.78 11.52 -17.43
N ILE A 180 1.56 12.20 -16.60
CA ILE A 180 1.16 12.76 -15.30
C ILE A 180 1.24 14.28 -15.34
N ASP A 181 0.12 14.95 -15.10
CA ASP A 181 0.08 16.39 -14.86
C ASP A 181 0.57 16.67 -13.43
N LEU A 182 1.70 17.35 -13.29
CA LEU A 182 2.31 17.69 -12.01
C LEU A 182 1.69 18.95 -11.39
N THR A 183 0.68 19.55 -12.00
CA THR A 183 -0.06 20.68 -11.43
C THR A 183 -0.73 20.25 -10.12
N PHE A 184 -0.53 21.05 -9.08
CA PHE A 184 -1.19 20.83 -7.79
C PHE A 184 -2.38 21.76 -7.63
N TYR A 185 -3.55 21.18 -7.36
CA TYR A 185 -4.81 21.89 -7.19
C TYR A 185 -5.27 21.85 -5.73
N ASP A 186 -5.67 23.01 -5.20
CA ASP A 186 -6.44 23.11 -3.97
C ASP A 186 -7.94 22.93 -4.29
N TYR A 187 -8.57 22.01 -3.57
CA TYR A 187 -10.00 21.70 -3.68
C TYR A 187 -10.80 22.18 -2.46
N SER A 188 -10.21 22.93 -1.54
CA SER A 188 -10.85 23.33 -0.28
C SER A 188 -12.12 24.16 -0.47
N THR A 189 -12.22 24.89 -1.58
CA THR A 189 -13.39 25.73 -1.91
C THR A 189 -14.43 25.03 -2.77
N GLY A 190 -14.25 23.73 -3.06
CA GLY A 190 -15.13 22.97 -3.96
C GLY A 190 -14.87 23.20 -5.46
N THR A 191 -14.11 24.25 -5.82
CA THR A 191 -13.64 24.48 -7.18
C THR A 191 -12.11 24.31 -7.21
N PRO A 192 -11.55 23.53 -8.13
CA PRO A 192 -10.11 23.35 -8.23
C PRO A 192 -9.42 24.66 -8.56
N VAL A 193 -8.46 25.06 -7.72
CA VAL A 193 -7.57 26.22 -7.98
C VAL A 193 -6.15 25.71 -8.06
N ALA A 194 -5.46 25.95 -9.18
CA ALA A 194 -4.06 25.58 -9.31
C ALA A 194 -3.22 26.46 -8.36
N VAL A 195 -2.61 25.84 -7.35
CA VAL A 195 -1.69 26.49 -6.39
C VAL A 195 -0.23 26.32 -6.79
N TYR A 196 0.03 25.37 -7.65
CA TYR A 196 1.32 25.16 -8.32
C TYR A 196 1.05 24.67 -9.74
N GLN A 197 1.62 25.33 -10.73
CA GLN A 197 1.54 24.92 -12.13
C GLN A 197 2.75 24.06 -12.46
N GLY A 198 2.52 22.79 -12.73
CA GLY A 198 3.53 21.82 -13.13
C GLY A 198 3.43 21.49 -14.62
N ASP A 199 4.46 20.85 -15.13
CA ASP A 199 4.47 20.27 -16.47
C ASP A 199 3.80 18.88 -16.48
N THR A 200 3.51 18.36 -17.67
CA THR A 200 3.08 16.98 -17.84
C THR A 200 4.30 16.14 -18.18
N GLU A 201 4.54 15.11 -17.38
CA GLU A 201 5.68 14.21 -17.54
C GLU A 201 5.24 12.76 -17.73
N GLU A 202 6.07 11.98 -18.42
CA GLU A 202 5.85 10.54 -18.60
C GLU A 202 6.31 9.79 -17.34
N ALA A 203 5.41 9.00 -16.74
CA ALA A 203 5.70 8.25 -15.53
C ALA A 203 6.23 6.84 -15.80
N ILE A 204 6.11 6.32 -17.01
CA ILE A 204 6.68 5.04 -17.39
C ILE A 204 8.02 5.26 -18.07
N THR A 205 9.09 4.78 -17.41
CA THR A 205 10.47 4.88 -17.89
C THR A 205 11.08 3.48 -17.84
N ASP A 206 11.83 3.10 -18.85
CA ASP A 206 12.52 1.81 -18.91
C ASP A 206 11.63 0.58 -18.68
N GLY A 207 10.33 0.69 -19.00
CA GLY A 207 9.36 -0.40 -18.88
C GLY A 207 8.71 -0.54 -17.51
N TYR A 208 8.91 0.38 -16.60
CA TYR A 208 8.23 0.41 -15.31
C TYR A 208 7.72 1.80 -14.96
N PHE A 209 6.66 1.83 -14.14
CA PHE A 209 6.08 3.05 -13.63
C PHE A 209 6.89 3.54 -12.43
N SER A 210 7.39 4.77 -12.51
CA SER A 210 8.20 5.39 -11.46
C SER A 210 7.36 5.79 -10.26
N GLU A 211 7.50 5.05 -9.17
CA GLU A 211 6.78 5.31 -7.92
C GLU A 211 7.31 6.55 -7.22
N SER A 212 6.41 7.45 -6.84
CA SER A 212 6.70 8.64 -6.02
C SER A 212 7.84 9.55 -6.49
N THR A 213 8.43 9.28 -7.65
CA THR A 213 9.58 10.03 -8.17
C THR A 213 9.21 11.43 -8.63
N LEU A 214 8.04 11.58 -9.23
CA LEU A 214 7.61 12.85 -9.81
C LEU A 214 6.84 13.74 -8.83
N ARG A 215 6.22 13.15 -7.80
CA ARG A 215 5.50 13.86 -6.75
C ARG A 215 5.32 12.99 -5.52
N SER A 216 5.24 13.64 -4.36
CA SER A 216 5.14 12.97 -3.06
C SER A 216 3.81 12.21 -2.83
N ALA A 217 2.73 12.63 -3.47
CA ALA A 217 1.47 11.90 -3.38
C ALA A 217 1.40 10.84 -4.48
N PRO A 218 0.91 9.63 -4.19
CA PRO A 218 0.69 8.61 -5.20
C PRO A 218 -0.24 9.11 -6.29
N TYR A 219 0.22 9.05 -7.51
CA TYR A 219 -0.50 9.48 -8.72
C TYR A 219 -0.86 8.30 -9.62
N PHE A 220 -0.52 7.09 -9.21
CA PHE A 220 -0.87 5.86 -9.92
C PHE A 220 -2.39 5.69 -9.96
N SER A 221 -2.99 5.93 -11.11
CA SER A 221 -4.44 5.89 -11.33
C SER A 221 -4.88 4.74 -12.23
N LEU A 222 -3.94 3.93 -12.69
CA LEU A 222 -4.22 2.81 -13.58
C LEU A 222 -5.06 1.76 -12.85
N ARG A 223 -6.09 1.25 -13.50
CA ARG A 223 -6.91 0.16 -12.99
C ARG A 223 -6.41 -1.14 -13.59
N ILE A 224 -5.60 -1.82 -12.79
CA ILE A 224 -4.98 -3.09 -13.17
C ILE A 224 -6.05 -4.17 -13.24
N ASP A 225 -6.01 -5.01 -14.27
CA ASP A 225 -6.88 -6.16 -14.42
C ASP A 225 -6.65 -7.18 -13.29
N GLY A 226 -7.73 -7.84 -12.86
CA GLY A 226 -7.71 -8.79 -11.73
C GLY A 226 -8.11 -8.18 -10.38
N ILE A 227 -8.35 -6.86 -10.32
CA ILE A 227 -8.83 -6.16 -9.12
C ILE A 227 -10.28 -5.73 -9.34
N THR A 228 -11.18 -6.17 -8.47
CA THR A 228 -12.57 -5.71 -8.41
C THR A 228 -12.72 -4.68 -7.30
N GLU A 229 -13.14 -3.48 -7.64
CA GLU A 229 -13.38 -2.41 -6.66
C GLU A 229 -14.89 -2.25 -6.46
N ASP A 230 -15.37 -2.45 -5.23
CA ASP A 230 -16.75 -2.10 -4.88
C ASP A 230 -16.87 -0.58 -4.84
N ALA A 231 -17.79 -0.05 -5.63
CA ALA A 231 -18.04 1.38 -5.73
C ALA A 231 -18.79 1.92 -4.52
N ASP A 232 -19.60 1.10 -3.86
CA ASP A 232 -20.39 1.48 -2.72
C ASP A 232 -19.58 1.36 -1.41
N PRO A 233 -19.49 2.43 -0.63
CA PRO A 233 -18.80 2.36 0.66
C PRO A 233 -19.58 1.47 1.63
N VAL A 234 -18.89 0.82 2.54
CA VAL A 234 -19.52 0.11 3.66
C VAL A 234 -20.35 1.09 4.50
N ALA A 235 -21.61 0.76 4.72
CA ALA A 235 -22.60 1.60 5.37
C ALA A 235 -22.30 1.81 6.87
#